data_d71551b571898c99795d830908dd85ff
#
_entry.id   d71551b571898c99795d830908dd85ff
#
_cell.length_a   1.000
_cell.length_b   1.000
_cell.length_c   1.000
_cell.angle_alpha   90.00
_cell.angle_beta   90.00
_cell.angle_gamma   90.00
#
_symmetry.space_group_name_H-M   'P 1'
#
loop_
_entity.id
_entity.type
_entity.pdbx_description
1 polymer ?
#
loop_
_entity_poly.entity_id
_entity_poly.type
_entity_poly.pdbx_seq_one_letter_code
_entity_poly.pdbx_strand_id
1 'polypeptide(L)'
;MLVFALVSCKKNNALQNGATANVSNEEAADLVATSLSSNSNGVSTLSDDATNVGSSLSADLYRPASGQGPVADGAIGRYKPLVLNKALHCGIAVTDSVSRANTAGSSVSFSYNLVYSFILNCDNNLPDSLSGALSFNGSFSGPNLSITDTGSAAFTVQGLSSKTAYYVLNGEYKRTGAFQSKVNSTNQGTTSIDIIVSALTVTKPVRAIISGTATITVSGNVPKKGNFSYTGTIVFHGNGMATLTLNGTAYTVNITSGLITKV
;
A
#
# COMPACT_ATOMS: atom_id res chain seq x y z
N MET A 1 -32.95 -49.19 41.51
CA MET A 1 -33.59 -48.04 40.86
C MET A 1 -32.50 -46.97 40.63
N LEU A 2 -31.90 -46.95 39.44
CA LEU A 2 -30.73 -46.11 39.15
C LEU A 2 -31.29 -44.91 38.35
N VAL A 3 -31.14 -43.71 38.90
CA VAL A 3 -31.59 -42.46 38.24
C VAL A 3 -30.37 -41.89 37.49
N PHE A 4 -30.43 -41.92 36.16
CA PHE A 4 -29.46 -41.22 35.30
C PHE A 4 -29.85 -39.73 35.16
N ALA A 5 -29.06 -38.85 35.74
CA ALA A 5 -29.17 -37.42 35.50
C ALA A 5 -28.46 -37.08 34.19
N LEU A 6 -29.25 -36.73 33.17
CA LEU A 6 -28.74 -36.17 31.91
C LEU A 6 -28.33 -34.71 32.15
N VAL A 7 -27.00 -34.46 32.21
CA VAL A 7 -26.46 -33.10 32.18
C VAL A 7 -26.53 -32.61 30.74
N SER A 8 -27.55 -31.78 30.42
CA SER A 8 -27.63 -31.03 29.17
C SER A 8 -26.61 -29.93 29.20
N CYS A 9 -25.49 -30.09 28.47
CA CYS A 9 -24.59 -29.02 28.15
C CYS A 9 -25.35 -28.04 27.21
N LYS A 10 -25.87 -26.94 27.75
CA LYS A 10 -26.23 -25.77 26.95
C LYS A 10 -24.97 -25.24 26.29
N LYS A 11 -24.84 -25.51 24.99
CA LYS A 11 -23.92 -24.82 24.12
C LYS A 11 -24.36 -23.35 24.13
N ASN A 12 -23.64 -22.52 24.86
CA ASN A 12 -23.79 -21.08 24.74
C ASN A 12 -23.36 -20.71 23.31
N ASN A 13 -24.31 -20.71 22.40
CA ASN A 13 -24.22 -19.92 21.21
C ASN A 13 -24.16 -18.48 21.71
N ALA A 14 -22.93 -17.96 21.88
CA ALA A 14 -22.73 -16.55 21.88
C ALA A 14 -23.43 -16.07 20.59
N LEU A 15 -24.57 -15.43 20.76
CA LEU A 15 -25.20 -14.68 19.73
C LEU A 15 -24.13 -13.70 19.22
N GLN A 16 -23.43 -14.08 18.16
CA GLN A 16 -22.86 -13.15 17.28
C GLN A 16 -24.06 -12.29 16.85
N ASN A 17 -24.29 -11.20 17.58
CA ASN A 17 -25.14 -10.14 17.09
C ASN A 17 -24.51 -9.73 15.77
N GLY A 18 -25.04 -10.31 14.70
CA GLY A 18 -24.81 -9.85 13.36
C GLY A 18 -25.37 -8.43 13.24
N ALA A 19 -24.68 -7.47 13.79
CA ALA A 19 -24.72 -6.14 13.25
C ALA A 19 -24.36 -6.36 11.77
N THR A 20 -25.33 -6.26 10.88
CA THR A 20 -25.11 -6.22 9.44
C THR A 20 -23.99 -5.21 9.24
N ALA A 21 -22.83 -5.70 8.78
CA ALA A 21 -21.68 -4.86 8.61
C ALA A 21 -22.13 -3.66 7.77
N ASN A 22 -22.04 -2.46 8.36
CA ASN A 22 -22.57 -1.24 7.74
C ASN A 22 -21.77 -0.84 6.51
N VAL A 23 -20.57 -1.42 6.38
CA VAL A 23 -19.68 -1.41 5.23
C VAL A 23 -19.62 -2.86 4.72
N SER A 24 -19.92 -3.09 3.47
CA SER A 24 -19.86 -4.44 2.87
C SER A 24 -18.40 -4.89 2.70
N ASN A 25 -18.17 -6.22 2.51
CA ASN A 25 -16.84 -6.72 2.13
C ASN A 25 -16.30 -6.05 0.88
N GLU A 26 -17.15 -5.73 -0.08
CA GLU A 26 -16.76 -5.08 -1.33
C GLU A 26 -16.31 -3.62 -1.11
N GLU A 27 -17.08 -2.84 -0.32
CA GLU A 27 -16.67 -1.47 0.06
C GLU A 27 -15.37 -1.48 0.89
N ALA A 28 -15.20 -2.45 1.78
CA ALA A 28 -13.95 -2.64 2.51
C ALA A 28 -12.79 -3.02 1.57
N ALA A 29 -13.05 -3.85 0.58
CA ALA A 29 -12.07 -4.20 -0.45
C ALA A 29 -11.68 -2.99 -1.33
N ASP A 30 -12.62 -2.10 -1.66
CA ASP A 30 -12.34 -0.83 -2.36
C ASP A 30 -11.41 0.08 -1.53
N LEU A 31 -11.64 0.19 -0.20
CA LEU A 31 -10.79 0.95 0.70
C LEU A 31 -9.35 0.39 0.71
N VAL A 32 -9.22 -0.95 0.77
CA VAL A 32 -7.92 -1.63 0.71
C VAL A 32 -7.25 -1.42 -0.64
N ALA A 33 -7.97 -1.65 -1.73
CA ALA A 33 -7.46 -1.52 -3.10
C ALA A 33 -6.95 -0.10 -3.38
N THR A 34 -7.63 0.91 -2.83
CA THR A 34 -7.15 2.30 -2.83
C THR A 34 -5.82 2.44 -2.11
N SER A 35 -5.61 1.74 -0.99
CA SER A 35 -4.33 1.76 -0.25
C SER A 35 -3.20 0.98 -0.94
N LEU A 36 -3.51 0.16 -1.93
CA LEU A 36 -2.51 -0.52 -2.76
C LEU A 36 -2.15 0.27 -4.02
N SER A 37 -3.08 1.09 -4.52
CA SER A 37 -3.03 1.71 -5.82
C SER A 37 -2.01 2.83 -5.94
N SER A 38 -1.34 2.91 -7.10
CA SER A 38 -0.48 4.03 -7.44
C SER A 38 -1.25 5.34 -7.67
N ASN A 39 -2.51 5.28 -8.07
CA ASN A 39 -3.34 6.48 -8.27
C ASN A 39 -3.74 7.18 -6.97
N SER A 40 -3.54 6.53 -5.82
CA SER A 40 -3.90 7.05 -4.49
C SER A 40 -2.74 7.06 -3.51
N ASN A 41 -1.51 7.07 -4.02
CA ASN A 41 -0.30 7.05 -3.21
C ASN A 41 -0.22 5.83 -2.26
N GLY A 42 -0.64 4.66 -2.75
CA GLY A 42 -0.63 3.41 -2.01
C GLY A 42 0.73 2.69 -2.02
N VAL A 43 0.73 1.43 -1.59
CA VAL A 43 1.92 0.57 -1.53
C VAL A 43 2.66 0.47 -2.86
N SER A 44 1.95 0.49 -4.00
CA SER A 44 2.57 0.47 -5.34
C SER A 44 3.43 1.72 -5.58
N THR A 45 2.94 2.91 -5.20
CA THR A 45 3.72 4.16 -5.27
C THR A 45 4.94 4.13 -4.35
N LEU A 46 4.74 3.72 -3.08
CA LEU A 46 5.83 3.57 -2.12
C LEU A 46 6.92 2.66 -2.68
N SER A 47 6.54 1.53 -3.25
CA SER A 47 7.47 0.55 -3.84
C SER A 47 8.27 1.15 -5.01
N ASP A 48 7.60 1.88 -5.92
CA ASP A 48 8.28 2.52 -7.06
C ASP A 48 9.25 3.62 -6.59
N ASP A 49 8.83 4.49 -5.66
CA ASP A 49 9.70 5.54 -5.10
C ASP A 49 10.92 4.96 -4.39
N ALA A 50 10.71 3.99 -3.50
CA ALA A 50 11.78 3.39 -2.72
C ALA A 50 12.79 2.67 -3.63
N THR A 51 12.31 1.95 -4.64
CA THR A 51 13.20 1.25 -5.58
C THR A 51 13.83 2.20 -6.60
N ASN A 52 13.20 3.33 -6.92
CA ASN A 52 13.83 4.39 -7.73
C ASN A 52 15.02 5.01 -7.01
N VAL A 53 14.88 5.32 -5.71
CA VAL A 53 15.99 5.77 -4.88
C VAL A 53 17.09 4.69 -4.82
N GLY A 54 16.74 3.43 -4.61
CA GLY A 54 17.68 2.30 -4.66
C GLY A 54 18.40 2.16 -6.00
N SER A 55 17.75 2.45 -7.11
CA SER A 55 18.35 2.38 -8.45
C SER A 55 19.37 3.50 -8.71
N SER A 56 19.15 4.69 -8.14
CA SER A 56 20.08 5.80 -8.26
C SER A 56 21.43 5.50 -7.58
N LEU A 57 21.40 4.73 -6.48
CA LEU A 57 22.62 4.30 -5.77
C LEU A 57 23.49 3.36 -6.61
N SER A 58 22.87 2.45 -7.35
CA SER A 58 23.59 1.53 -8.24
C SER A 58 24.20 2.25 -9.46
N ALA A 59 23.56 3.32 -9.92
CA ALA A 59 24.05 4.12 -11.05
C ALA A 59 25.26 4.99 -10.65
N ASP A 60 25.29 5.52 -9.43
CA ASP A 60 26.41 6.35 -8.94
C ASP A 60 27.71 5.54 -8.69
N LEU A 61 27.59 4.23 -8.44
CA LEU A 61 28.72 3.31 -8.39
C LEU A 61 29.29 2.97 -9.79
N TYR A 62 28.58 3.32 -10.86
CA TYR A 62 28.92 2.94 -12.24
C TYR A 62 28.84 4.12 -13.23
N ARG A 63 28.82 5.37 -12.79
CA ARG A 63 28.74 6.51 -13.70
C ARG A 63 30.09 6.79 -14.38
N PRO A 64 30.21 6.49 -15.69
CA PRO A 64 30.91 7.42 -16.56
C PRO A 64 30.05 8.68 -16.66
N ALA A 65 30.64 9.84 -16.42
CA ALA A 65 29.98 11.13 -16.50
C ALA A 65 29.38 11.35 -17.89
N SER A 66 28.14 11.04 -18.12
CA SER A 66 27.28 11.61 -19.19
C SER A 66 25.99 10.79 -19.36
N GLY A 67 24.84 11.46 -19.28
CA GLY A 67 23.59 11.00 -19.88
C GLY A 67 22.52 10.62 -18.89
N GLN A 68 21.42 11.32 -19.02
CA GLN A 68 20.13 11.01 -18.40
C GLN A 68 19.81 9.52 -18.59
N GLY A 69 19.59 8.79 -17.49
CA GLY A 69 19.07 7.43 -17.56
C GLY A 69 17.70 7.41 -18.26
N PRO A 70 17.38 6.32 -18.97
CA PRO A 70 16.10 6.23 -19.66
C PRO A 70 14.95 6.34 -18.65
N VAL A 71 14.12 7.36 -18.80
CA VAL A 71 12.82 7.43 -18.17
C VAL A 71 12.06 6.22 -18.72
N ALA A 72 11.69 5.28 -17.87
CA ALA A 72 10.81 4.18 -18.28
C ALA A 72 9.45 4.78 -18.64
N ASP A 73 9.24 4.99 -19.93
CA ASP A 73 8.01 5.45 -20.54
C ASP A 73 7.02 4.28 -20.55
N GLY A 74 6.34 4.09 -19.44
CA GLY A 74 5.38 3.01 -19.27
C GLY A 74 4.37 3.24 -18.15
N ALA A 75 4.61 4.18 -17.26
CA ALA A 75 3.61 4.63 -16.32
C ALA A 75 2.72 5.67 -17.02
N ILE A 76 1.46 5.38 -17.12
CA ILE A 76 0.40 6.28 -17.57
C ILE A 76 0.69 7.71 -17.10
N GLY A 77 1.06 8.58 -17.99
CA GLY A 77 1.57 9.94 -18.02
C GLY A 77 1.30 10.94 -16.89
N ARG A 78 1.42 10.61 -15.61
CA ARG A 78 1.08 11.53 -14.51
C ARG A 78 1.89 11.34 -13.22
N TYR A 79 2.76 10.35 -13.16
CA TYR A 79 3.54 10.06 -11.98
C TYR A 79 4.99 10.55 -12.15
N LYS A 80 5.40 11.53 -11.34
CA LYS A 80 6.79 11.96 -11.27
C LYS A 80 7.50 11.13 -10.17
N PRO A 81 8.48 10.28 -10.52
CA PRO A 81 9.22 9.51 -9.52
C PRO A 81 9.90 10.44 -8.52
N LEU A 82 10.08 9.96 -7.29
CA LEU A 82 10.86 10.67 -6.29
C LEU A 82 12.32 10.72 -6.72
N VAL A 83 12.86 11.92 -6.81
CA VAL A 83 14.29 12.17 -7.03
C VAL A 83 14.81 12.91 -5.81
N LEU A 84 15.78 12.33 -5.11
CA LEU A 84 16.38 12.97 -3.94
C LEU A 84 17.20 14.18 -4.36
N ASN A 85 17.04 15.28 -3.63
CA ASN A 85 17.82 16.51 -3.83
C ASN A 85 19.23 16.42 -3.23
N LYS A 86 19.50 15.39 -2.42
CA LYS A 86 20.81 15.15 -1.76
C LYS A 86 21.27 13.72 -1.99
N ALA A 87 22.58 13.55 -2.11
CA ALA A 87 23.20 12.23 -2.16
C ALA A 87 23.00 11.47 -0.83
N LEU A 88 22.78 10.17 -0.92
CA LEU A 88 22.76 9.28 0.25
C LEU A 88 24.19 8.87 0.62
N HIS A 89 24.50 8.95 1.90
CA HIS A 89 25.73 8.46 2.50
C HIS A 89 25.40 7.41 3.56
N CYS A 90 26.30 6.46 3.77
CA CYS A 90 26.12 5.38 4.74
C CYS A 90 25.77 5.92 6.13
N GLY A 91 24.67 5.47 6.71
CA GLY A 91 24.21 5.82 8.05
C GLY A 91 23.65 7.23 8.22
N ILE A 92 23.62 8.05 7.17
CA ILE A 92 23.13 9.44 7.25
C ILE A 92 21.72 9.51 6.70
N ALA A 93 20.80 10.06 7.50
CA ALA A 93 19.42 10.27 7.07
C ALA A 93 19.32 11.43 6.06
N VAL A 94 18.60 11.20 4.97
CA VAL A 94 18.24 12.23 3.98
C VAL A 94 16.72 12.32 3.94
N THR A 95 16.19 13.52 4.14
CA THR A 95 14.74 13.79 4.06
C THR A 95 14.45 14.64 2.84
N ASP A 96 13.41 14.27 2.11
CA ASP A 96 12.90 15.00 0.94
C ASP A 96 11.38 14.98 0.90
N SER A 97 10.78 15.90 0.16
CA SER A 97 9.34 16.03 0.03
C SER A 97 8.91 16.16 -1.42
N VAL A 98 7.77 15.61 -1.74
CA VAL A 98 7.16 15.72 -3.05
C VAL A 98 5.64 15.92 -2.92
N SER A 99 5.11 16.84 -3.72
CA SER A 99 3.68 17.01 -3.88
C SER A 99 3.25 16.42 -5.22
N ARG A 100 2.15 15.68 -5.20
CA ARG A 100 1.60 15.02 -6.39
C ARG A 100 0.12 15.29 -6.50
N ALA A 101 -0.31 15.66 -7.68
CA ALA A 101 -1.71 15.83 -8.01
C ALA A 101 -1.92 15.49 -9.48
N ASN A 102 -3.09 15.01 -9.82
CA ASN A 102 -3.51 14.93 -11.22
C ASN A 102 -4.48 16.06 -11.56
N THR A 103 -4.57 16.33 -12.86
CA THR A 103 -5.43 17.39 -13.40
C THR A 103 -6.91 17.04 -13.20
N ALA A 104 -7.72 18.03 -12.86
CA ALA A 104 -9.18 17.90 -12.82
C ALA A 104 -9.74 17.44 -14.18
N GLY A 105 -10.80 16.63 -14.15
CA GLY A 105 -11.50 16.15 -15.37
C GLY A 105 -11.25 14.66 -15.70
N SER A 106 -10.42 13.94 -14.93
CA SER A 106 -10.34 12.48 -15.03
C SER A 106 -11.34 11.81 -14.07
N SER A 107 -11.74 10.58 -14.39
CA SER A 107 -12.57 9.73 -13.50
C SER A 107 -11.94 9.47 -12.15
N VAL A 108 -10.64 9.76 -12.03
CA VAL A 108 -9.84 9.67 -10.80
C VAL A 108 -9.16 11.02 -10.59
N SER A 109 -9.26 11.56 -9.39
CA SER A 109 -8.51 12.75 -8.96
C SER A 109 -7.80 12.48 -7.64
N PHE A 110 -6.62 13.04 -7.48
CA PHE A 110 -5.86 12.94 -6.23
C PHE A 110 -4.95 14.15 -6.02
N SER A 111 -4.64 14.41 -4.76
CA SER A 111 -3.65 15.40 -4.34
C SER A 111 -3.02 14.94 -3.04
N TYR A 112 -1.69 14.74 -3.03
CA TYR A 112 -0.92 14.25 -1.87
C TYR A 112 0.35 15.06 -1.68
N ASN A 113 0.66 15.35 -0.42
CA ASN A 113 1.97 15.81 0.02
C ASN A 113 2.66 14.67 0.77
N LEU A 114 3.88 14.35 0.37
CA LEU A 114 4.66 13.24 0.87
C LEU A 114 5.99 13.74 1.41
N VAL A 115 6.39 13.23 2.56
CA VAL A 115 7.71 13.47 3.14
C VAL A 115 8.37 12.12 3.36
N TYR A 116 9.48 11.91 2.66
CA TYR A 116 10.30 10.71 2.77
C TYR A 116 11.54 10.99 3.61
N SER A 117 11.97 9.99 4.37
CA SER A 117 13.29 9.94 5.00
C SER A 117 13.94 8.62 4.64
N PHE A 118 15.19 8.65 4.19
CA PHE A 118 15.96 7.46 3.81
C PHE A 118 17.27 7.41 4.55
N ILE A 119 17.69 6.21 4.93
CA ILE A 119 19.00 5.90 5.48
C ILE A 119 19.60 4.76 4.65
N LEU A 120 20.77 5.02 4.04
CA LEU A 120 21.54 3.98 3.38
C LEU A 120 22.32 3.18 4.43
N ASN A 121 21.99 1.91 4.56
CA ASN A 121 22.75 0.97 5.38
C ASN A 121 23.87 0.35 4.53
N CYS A 122 25.07 0.29 5.07
CA CYS A 122 26.23 -0.22 4.37
C CYS A 122 26.87 -1.37 5.14
N ASP A 123 27.39 -2.35 4.42
CA ASP A 123 28.33 -3.35 4.91
C ASP A 123 29.68 -3.12 4.25
N ASN A 124 30.78 -3.02 5.05
CA ASN A 124 32.13 -2.74 4.57
C ASN A 124 32.22 -1.53 3.59
N ASN A 125 31.49 -0.46 3.89
CA ASN A 125 31.32 0.75 3.07
C ASN A 125 30.62 0.52 1.70
N LEU A 126 30.03 -0.62 1.47
CA LEU A 126 29.22 -0.89 0.28
C LEU A 126 27.72 -0.84 0.62
N PRO A 127 26.88 -0.29 -0.25
CA PRO A 127 25.44 -0.29 -0.08
C PRO A 127 24.89 -1.72 0.11
N ASP A 128 24.22 -1.94 1.25
CA ASP A 128 23.57 -3.23 1.59
C ASP A 128 22.06 -3.10 1.47
N SER A 129 21.47 -2.20 2.20
CA SER A 129 20.03 -1.99 2.23
C SER A 129 19.67 -0.51 2.39
N LEU A 130 18.44 -0.17 2.06
CA LEU A 130 17.86 1.15 2.22
C LEU A 130 16.72 1.07 3.24
N SER A 131 16.85 1.74 4.38
CA SER A 131 15.74 1.95 5.31
C SER A 131 15.01 3.23 4.96
N GLY A 132 13.69 3.19 4.95
CA GLY A 132 12.87 4.35 4.62
C GLY A 132 11.70 4.54 5.56
N ALA A 133 11.31 5.79 5.71
CA ALA A 133 10.07 6.21 6.32
C ALA A 133 9.35 7.18 5.40
N LEU A 134 8.02 7.11 5.40
CA LEU A 134 7.14 8.01 4.67
C LEU A 134 6.09 8.55 5.64
N SER A 135 5.79 9.84 5.54
CA SER A 135 4.55 10.42 6.03
C SER A 135 3.85 11.17 4.90
N PHE A 136 2.53 11.13 4.88
CA PHE A 136 1.75 11.81 3.84
C PHE A 136 0.41 12.31 4.37
N ASN A 137 -0.14 13.28 3.65
CA ASN A 137 -1.51 13.71 3.76
C ASN A 137 -2.06 14.05 2.37
N GLY A 138 -3.36 13.87 2.19
CA GLY A 138 -3.95 14.19 0.90
C GLY A 138 -5.39 13.74 0.75
N SER A 139 -5.80 13.66 -0.50
CA SER A 139 -7.12 13.20 -0.89
C SER A 139 -7.09 12.42 -2.19
N PHE A 140 -8.05 11.52 -2.31
CA PHE A 140 -8.31 10.72 -3.50
C PHE A 140 -9.80 10.67 -3.77
N SER A 141 -10.18 10.69 -5.03
CA SER A 141 -11.55 10.48 -5.49
C SER A 141 -11.54 9.63 -6.75
N GLY A 142 -11.99 8.40 -6.61
CA GLY A 142 -12.14 7.40 -7.66
C GLY A 142 -13.61 7.12 -7.99
N PRO A 143 -13.89 6.10 -8.82
CA PRO A 143 -15.25 5.73 -9.20
C PRO A 143 -16.12 5.31 -8.01
N ASN A 144 -15.59 4.50 -7.09
CA ASN A 144 -16.35 3.84 -6.04
C ASN A 144 -16.32 4.58 -4.70
N LEU A 145 -15.27 5.39 -4.46
CA LEU A 145 -15.11 6.10 -3.19
C LEU A 145 -14.29 7.39 -3.33
N SER A 146 -14.44 8.26 -2.35
CA SER A 146 -13.51 9.36 -2.07
C SER A 146 -12.98 9.24 -0.65
N ILE A 147 -11.73 9.67 -0.44
CA ILE A 147 -11.05 9.63 0.86
C ILE A 147 -10.19 10.88 1.05
N THR A 148 -10.19 11.41 2.26
CA THR A 148 -9.22 12.41 2.71
C THR A 148 -8.49 11.82 3.90
N ASP A 149 -7.18 11.70 3.80
CA ASP A 149 -6.41 10.90 4.72
C ASP A 149 -5.02 11.44 5.03
N THR A 150 -4.46 10.84 6.06
CA THR A 150 -3.06 10.90 6.44
C THR A 150 -2.53 9.49 6.57
N GLY A 151 -1.24 9.32 6.43
CA GLY A 151 -0.64 8.01 6.62
C GLY A 151 0.86 8.06 6.81
N SER A 152 1.40 6.88 7.05
CA SER A 152 2.83 6.67 7.24
C SER A 152 3.23 5.29 6.72
N ALA A 153 4.51 5.14 6.43
CA ALA A 153 5.12 3.84 6.21
C ALA A 153 6.51 3.79 6.82
N ALA A 154 6.91 2.59 7.24
CA ALA A 154 8.29 2.26 7.58
C ALA A 154 8.67 1.01 6.78
N PHE A 155 9.78 1.04 6.07
CA PHE A 155 10.14 0.00 5.13
C PHE A 155 11.64 -0.19 4.97
N THR A 156 12.03 -1.34 4.45
CA THR A 156 13.39 -1.66 4.04
C THR A 156 13.39 -2.14 2.59
N VAL A 157 14.42 -1.77 1.84
CA VAL A 157 14.68 -2.26 0.48
C VAL A 157 16.03 -2.94 0.48
N GLN A 158 16.04 -4.19 0.10
CA GLN A 158 17.24 -5.02 -0.10
C GLN A 158 17.50 -5.22 -1.60
N GLY A 159 18.67 -5.82 -1.91
CA GLY A 159 19.03 -6.09 -3.29
C GLY A 159 19.56 -4.86 -4.02
N LEU A 160 20.22 -3.90 -3.34
CA LEU A 160 20.77 -2.69 -3.95
C LEU A 160 21.92 -2.99 -4.94
N SER A 161 22.62 -4.11 -4.74
CA SER A 161 23.71 -4.52 -5.63
C SER A 161 23.25 -4.66 -7.09
N SER A 162 24.07 -4.19 -8.02
CA SER A 162 23.84 -4.39 -9.47
C SER A 162 23.85 -5.87 -9.91
N LYS A 163 24.38 -6.77 -9.06
CA LYS A 163 24.41 -8.21 -9.32
C LYS A 163 23.06 -8.91 -9.07
N THR A 164 22.13 -8.27 -8.36
CA THR A 164 20.79 -8.81 -8.11
C THR A 164 19.81 -8.34 -9.17
N ALA A 165 18.95 -9.25 -9.65
CA ALA A 165 17.93 -8.94 -10.64
C ALA A 165 16.71 -8.22 -10.06
N TYR A 166 16.58 -8.19 -8.73
CA TYR A 166 15.39 -7.74 -8.03
C TYR A 166 15.75 -6.89 -6.82
N TYR A 167 14.81 -6.00 -6.45
CA TYR A 167 14.70 -5.43 -5.11
C TYR A 167 13.70 -6.26 -4.31
N VAL A 168 13.90 -6.33 -2.99
CA VAL A 168 12.95 -6.94 -2.05
C VAL A 168 12.57 -5.89 -1.01
N LEU A 169 11.29 -5.55 -0.94
CA LEU A 169 10.75 -4.58 0.01
C LEU A 169 9.94 -5.29 1.09
N ASN A 170 10.22 -4.93 2.35
CA ASN A 170 9.44 -5.30 3.52
C ASN A 170 9.06 -4.05 4.29
N GLY A 171 7.89 -4.02 4.91
CA GLY A 171 7.50 -2.86 5.69
C GLY A 171 6.05 -2.83 6.10
N GLU A 172 5.68 -1.77 6.79
CA GLU A 172 4.32 -1.48 7.22
C GLU A 172 3.85 -0.18 6.57
N TYR A 173 2.62 -0.17 6.09
CA TYR A 173 1.95 0.99 5.50
C TYR A 173 0.63 1.23 6.22
N LYS A 174 0.46 2.41 6.78
CA LYS A 174 -0.72 2.83 7.54
C LYS A 174 -1.41 4.02 6.87
N ARG A 175 -2.74 4.01 6.92
CA ARG A 175 -3.57 5.09 6.41
C ARG A 175 -4.78 5.27 7.31
N THR A 176 -5.08 6.52 7.67
CA THR A 176 -6.27 6.87 8.45
C THR A 176 -6.93 8.10 7.85
N GLY A 177 -8.27 8.13 7.84
CA GLY A 177 -8.96 9.29 7.28
C GLY A 177 -10.46 9.16 7.27
N ALA A 178 -11.09 10.11 6.61
CA ALA A 178 -12.52 10.11 6.33
C ALA A 178 -12.77 9.57 4.92
N PHE A 179 -13.75 8.70 4.77
CA PHE A 179 -14.16 8.17 3.47
C PHE A 179 -15.63 8.43 3.19
N GLN A 180 -15.98 8.45 1.91
CA GLN A 180 -17.35 8.45 1.40
C GLN A 180 -17.47 7.44 0.28
N SER A 181 -18.34 6.45 0.43
CA SER A 181 -18.69 5.52 -0.62
C SER A 181 -19.54 6.24 -1.69
N LYS A 182 -19.24 5.97 -2.95
CA LYS A 182 -20.03 6.45 -4.08
C LYS A 182 -21.01 5.37 -4.56
N VAL A 183 -20.74 4.12 -4.20
CA VAL A 183 -21.64 2.97 -4.47
C VAL A 183 -22.82 3.00 -3.51
N ASN A 184 -22.53 3.28 -2.24
CA ASN A 184 -23.56 3.45 -1.20
C ASN A 184 -23.38 4.80 -0.51
N SER A 185 -24.04 5.84 -1.02
CA SER A 185 -23.89 7.22 -0.57
C SER A 185 -24.20 7.45 0.92
N THR A 186 -24.88 6.51 1.59
CA THR A 186 -25.13 6.55 3.03
C THR A 186 -23.95 6.08 3.87
N ASN A 187 -22.92 5.48 3.25
CA ASN A 187 -21.70 5.04 3.89
C ASN A 187 -20.63 6.13 3.76
N GLN A 188 -20.56 6.97 4.77
CA GLN A 188 -19.49 7.93 4.99
C GLN A 188 -19.02 7.82 6.43
N GLY A 189 -17.74 7.93 6.68
CA GLY A 189 -17.22 7.74 8.02
C GLY A 189 -15.70 7.83 8.08
N THR A 190 -15.15 7.22 9.12
CA THR A 190 -13.70 7.12 9.30
C THR A 190 -13.20 5.72 8.96
N THR A 191 -11.97 5.64 8.50
CA THR A 191 -11.27 4.38 8.21
C THR A 191 -9.86 4.42 8.74
N SER A 192 -9.37 3.25 9.14
CA SER A 192 -7.96 2.98 9.46
C SER A 192 -7.56 1.70 8.76
N ILE A 193 -6.47 1.74 8.01
CA ILE A 193 -5.95 0.64 7.22
C ILE A 193 -4.50 0.43 7.63
N ASP A 194 -4.14 -0.82 7.90
CA ASP A 194 -2.80 -1.27 8.23
C ASP A 194 -2.43 -2.43 7.30
N ILE A 195 -1.32 -2.30 6.56
CA ILE A 195 -0.82 -3.27 5.59
C ILE A 195 0.62 -3.61 5.94
N ILE A 196 0.87 -4.85 6.33
CA ILE A 196 2.22 -5.36 6.60
C ILE A 196 2.68 -6.15 5.37
N VAL A 197 3.62 -5.58 4.64
CA VAL A 197 4.17 -6.11 3.39
C VAL A 197 5.36 -7.01 3.69
N SER A 198 5.40 -8.19 3.06
CA SER A 198 6.46 -9.17 3.20
C SER A 198 6.97 -9.63 1.84
N ALA A 199 8.28 -9.55 1.65
CA ALA A 199 9.01 -10.02 0.48
C ALA A 199 8.44 -9.49 -0.86
N LEU A 200 8.00 -8.22 -0.91
CA LEU A 200 7.54 -7.62 -2.16
C LEU A 200 8.71 -7.51 -3.12
N THR A 201 8.67 -8.31 -4.18
CA THR A 201 9.75 -8.43 -5.16
C THR A 201 9.48 -7.53 -6.36
N VAL A 202 10.47 -6.70 -6.67
CA VAL A 202 10.38 -5.67 -7.71
C VAL A 202 11.53 -5.83 -8.69
N THR A 203 11.25 -5.88 -9.99
CA THR A 203 12.24 -6.08 -11.04
C THR A 203 13.16 -4.89 -11.24
N LYS A 204 14.38 -5.14 -11.73
CA LYS A 204 15.29 -4.12 -12.24
C LYS A 204 15.39 -4.24 -13.77
N PRO A 205 15.51 -3.14 -14.51
CA PRO A 205 15.38 -1.72 -14.11
C PRO A 205 13.93 -1.21 -14.13
N VAL A 206 12.96 -2.02 -14.57
CA VAL A 206 11.58 -1.60 -14.87
C VAL A 206 10.77 -1.25 -13.63
N ARG A 207 11.19 -1.74 -12.45
CA ARG A 207 10.51 -1.56 -11.16
C ARG A 207 9.08 -2.08 -11.11
N ALA A 208 8.81 -3.17 -11.85
CA ALA A 208 7.51 -3.85 -11.79
C ALA A 208 7.45 -4.79 -10.58
N ILE A 209 6.37 -4.70 -9.81
CA ILE A 209 6.05 -5.69 -8.77
C ILE A 209 5.73 -7.01 -9.46
N ILE A 210 6.38 -8.09 -9.07
CA ILE A 210 6.19 -9.43 -9.65
C ILE A 210 5.71 -10.48 -8.66
N SER A 211 5.96 -10.29 -7.36
CA SER A 211 5.51 -11.20 -6.31
C SER A 211 5.59 -10.53 -4.94
N GLY A 212 5.06 -11.19 -3.93
CA GLY A 212 5.09 -10.77 -2.54
C GLY A 212 3.76 -11.03 -1.87
N THR A 213 3.71 -10.84 -0.56
CA THR A 213 2.49 -11.00 0.23
C THR A 213 2.31 -9.83 1.19
N ALA A 214 1.08 -9.63 1.66
CA ALA A 214 0.84 -8.75 2.79
C ALA A 214 -0.30 -9.27 3.65
N THR A 215 -0.29 -8.91 4.92
CA THR A 215 -1.46 -8.99 5.81
C THR A 215 -2.10 -7.63 5.92
N ILE A 216 -3.41 -7.61 6.15
CA ILE A 216 -4.17 -6.38 6.20
C ILE A 216 -5.20 -6.39 7.31
N THR A 217 -5.36 -5.24 7.94
CA THR A 217 -6.50 -4.89 8.78
C THR A 217 -7.10 -3.60 8.27
N VAL A 218 -8.41 -3.59 8.02
CA VAL A 218 -9.18 -2.38 7.74
C VAL A 218 -10.32 -2.26 8.74
N SER A 219 -10.43 -1.10 9.38
CA SER A 219 -11.46 -0.82 10.38
C SER A 219 -11.93 0.61 10.28
N GLY A 220 -13.04 0.91 10.92
CA GLY A 220 -13.57 2.26 10.92
C GLY A 220 -14.94 2.37 11.58
N ASN A 221 -15.54 3.53 11.41
CA ASN A 221 -16.86 3.84 11.95
C ASN A 221 -17.71 4.60 10.92
N VAL A 222 -18.96 4.17 10.76
CA VAL A 222 -19.97 4.89 10.00
C VAL A 222 -20.97 5.46 11.01
N PRO A 223 -21.10 6.80 11.13
CA PRO A 223 -22.01 7.45 12.08
C PRO A 223 -23.42 6.87 11.98
N LYS A 224 -24.05 6.59 13.12
CA LYS A 224 -25.39 5.99 13.27
C LYS A 224 -25.51 4.53 12.82
N LYS A 225 -24.49 3.95 12.19
CA LYS A 225 -24.47 2.56 11.74
C LYS A 225 -23.49 1.69 12.55
N GLY A 226 -22.44 2.28 13.15
CA GLY A 226 -21.49 1.60 14.03
C GLY A 226 -20.13 1.32 13.40
N ASN A 227 -19.35 0.50 14.09
CA ASN A 227 -17.99 0.15 13.71
C ASN A 227 -17.98 -1.02 12.71
N PHE A 228 -16.96 -1.06 11.86
CA PHE A 228 -16.62 -2.21 11.03
C PHE A 228 -15.15 -2.59 11.21
N SER A 229 -14.83 -3.86 11.00
CA SER A 229 -13.46 -4.36 11.03
C SER A 229 -13.35 -5.61 10.15
N TYR A 230 -12.34 -5.63 9.29
CA TYR A 230 -12.03 -6.73 8.38
C TYR A 230 -10.55 -7.04 8.45
N THR A 231 -10.19 -8.30 8.31
CA THR A 231 -8.82 -8.77 8.19
C THR A 231 -8.65 -9.59 6.92
N GLY A 232 -7.46 -9.64 6.40
CA GLY A 232 -7.23 -10.39 5.18
C GLY A 232 -5.76 -10.50 4.80
N THR A 233 -5.56 -11.02 3.60
CA THR A 233 -4.24 -11.21 2.99
C THR A 233 -4.24 -10.69 1.57
N ILE A 234 -3.07 -10.29 1.12
CA ILE A 234 -2.80 -9.86 -0.25
C ILE A 234 -1.68 -10.75 -0.81
N VAL A 235 -1.88 -11.24 -2.02
CA VAL A 235 -0.84 -11.90 -2.80
C VAL A 235 -0.60 -11.08 -4.06
N PHE A 236 0.60 -10.53 -4.21
CA PHE A 236 0.98 -9.78 -5.40
C PHE A 236 1.39 -10.75 -6.51
N HIS A 237 0.89 -10.49 -7.70
CA HIS A 237 1.25 -11.21 -8.93
C HIS A 237 2.01 -10.26 -9.87
N GLY A 238 2.49 -10.68 -10.95
CA GLY A 238 3.00 -9.78 -11.99
C GLY A 238 1.88 -8.96 -12.67
N ASN A 239 2.29 -8.10 -13.61
CA ASN A 239 1.36 -7.35 -14.50
C ASN A 239 0.40 -6.39 -13.78
N GLY A 240 0.82 -5.83 -12.65
CA GLY A 240 0.03 -4.84 -11.91
C GLY A 240 -1.20 -5.40 -11.21
N MET A 241 -1.23 -6.70 -10.91
CA MET A 241 -2.35 -7.39 -10.30
C MET A 241 -2.01 -7.97 -8.94
N ALA A 242 -2.99 -8.01 -8.04
CA ALA A 242 -2.92 -8.71 -6.76
C ALA A 242 -4.24 -9.43 -6.48
N THR A 243 -4.20 -10.47 -5.65
CA THR A 243 -5.39 -11.08 -5.04
C THR A 243 -5.51 -10.61 -3.61
N LEU A 244 -6.61 -9.97 -3.28
CA LEU A 244 -7.03 -9.61 -1.93
C LEU A 244 -8.03 -10.65 -1.45
N THR A 245 -7.75 -11.31 -0.33
CA THR A 245 -8.74 -12.13 0.38
C THR A 245 -9.13 -11.42 1.67
N LEU A 246 -10.39 -11.01 1.78
CA LEU A 246 -10.90 -10.23 2.90
C LEU A 246 -12.06 -11.00 3.54
N ASN A 247 -11.92 -11.40 4.82
CA ASN A 247 -12.88 -12.25 5.53
C ASN A 247 -13.35 -13.46 4.71
N GLY A 248 -12.43 -14.12 3.99
CA GLY A 248 -12.71 -15.30 3.16
C GLY A 248 -13.27 -15.01 1.78
N THR A 249 -13.55 -13.77 1.41
CA THR A 249 -13.97 -13.39 0.05
C THR A 249 -12.75 -12.91 -0.75
N ALA A 250 -12.55 -13.46 -1.94
CA ALA A 250 -11.45 -13.13 -2.82
C ALA A 250 -11.83 -12.07 -3.85
N TYR A 251 -10.91 -11.15 -4.11
CA TYR A 251 -11.00 -10.09 -5.11
C TYR A 251 -9.69 -10.02 -5.89
N THR A 252 -9.78 -9.86 -7.20
CA THR A 252 -8.66 -9.43 -8.02
C THR A 252 -8.57 -7.90 -7.93
N VAL A 253 -7.37 -7.39 -7.64
CA VAL A 253 -7.08 -5.95 -7.51
C VAL A 253 -6.10 -5.53 -8.59
N ASN A 254 -6.45 -4.50 -9.36
CA ASN A 254 -5.49 -3.79 -10.19
C ASN A 254 -4.76 -2.76 -9.33
N ILE A 255 -3.47 -3.00 -9.01
CA ILE A 255 -2.69 -2.13 -8.12
C ILE A 255 -2.26 -0.80 -8.75
N THR A 256 -2.55 -0.57 -10.02
CA THR A 256 -2.36 0.75 -10.66
C THR A 256 -3.60 1.60 -10.47
N SER A 257 -4.78 1.08 -10.79
CA SER A 257 -6.04 1.84 -10.77
C SER A 257 -6.79 1.76 -9.43
N GLY A 258 -6.55 0.74 -8.61
CA GLY A 258 -7.32 0.45 -7.41
C GLY A 258 -8.69 -0.15 -7.68
N LEU A 259 -8.95 -0.61 -8.90
CA LEU A 259 -10.20 -1.30 -9.22
C LEU A 259 -10.16 -2.74 -8.75
N ILE A 260 -11.31 -3.22 -8.26
CA ILE A 260 -11.49 -4.60 -7.81
C ILE A 260 -12.48 -5.34 -8.70
N THR A 261 -12.32 -6.66 -8.75
CA THR A 261 -13.29 -7.59 -9.32
C THR A 261 -13.42 -8.78 -8.39
N LYS A 262 -14.63 -9.10 -7.96
CA LYS A 262 -14.87 -10.27 -7.12
C LYS A 262 -14.61 -11.55 -7.93
N VAL A 263 -13.89 -12.51 -7.31
CA VAL A 263 -13.55 -13.81 -7.91
C VAL A 263 -14.64 -14.84 -7.58
#